data_7bc435bfdab47c714af33c103fdb1830
#
_entry.id   7bc435bfdab47c714af33c103fdb1830
#
_cell.length_a   1.000
_cell.length_b   1.000
_cell.length_c   1.000
_cell.angle_alpha   90.00
_cell.angle_beta   90.00
_cell.angle_gamma   90.00
#
_symmetry.space_group_name_H-M   'P 1'
#
loop_
_entity.id
_entity.type
_entity.pdbx_description
1 polymer ?
#
loop_
_entity_poly.entity_id
_entity_poly.type
_entity_poly.pdbx_seq_one_letter_code
_entity_poly.pdbx_strand_id
1 'polypeptide(L)'
;MVVEIFSSIQGEGLHLGRRQIFIRFADCNLACAYCDTEFFRASLFPCEIRPGCGFSTDMENPVPGYEIAELVTGWNRDLPGAHHSISITGGEPLCQADALAVWLPELHKILPIHLETNGTLPEALTPLLGEIDFISMDFKLASVTGVPTPWEEHKRFLALAAQSPCQVKLVVGPQTSFDELLAAVRFIHEVAPDVPMILQPQTIEHRVSLDAHRLLEMQALAAAIHRDIRVIPQVHHFLNAP
;
A
#
# COMPACT_ATOMS: atom_id res chain seq x y z
N MET A 1 5.80 -14.50 7.38
CA MET A 1 6.33 -13.78 8.57
C MET A 1 5.69 -12.42 8.62
N VAL A 2 5.14 -12.05 9.78
CA VAL A 2 4.52 -10.74 10.06
C VAL A 2 5.53 -9.85 10.79
N VAL A 3 5.47 -8.55 10.55
CA VAL A 3 6.28 -7.53 11.26
C VAL A 3 5.48 -6.90 12.38
N GLU A 4 4.19 -6.62 12.14
CA GLU A 4 3.29 -6.04 13.14
C GLU A 4 1.82 -6.17 12.73
N ILE A 5 0.91 -6.09 13.71
CA ILE A 5 -0.54 -6.00 13.50
C ILE A 5 -1.10 -4.90 14.39
N PHE A 6 -1.80 -3.94 13.79
CA PHE A 6 -2.38 -2.81 14.50
C PHE A 6 -3.64 -2.27 13.80
N SER A 7 -4.43 -1.46 14.51
CA SER A 7 -5.60 -0.79 13.97
C SER A 7 -5.36 0.71 13.92
N SER A 8 -5.37 1.29 12.72
CA SER A 8 -5.09 2.71 12.50
C SER A 8 -5.95 3.32 11.40
N ILE A 9 -5.72 4.61 11.15
CA ILE A 9 -6.33 5.36 10.06
C ILE A 9 -5.44 5.25 8.82
N GLN A 10 -6.01 4.82 7.69
CA GLN A 10 -5.31 4.86 6.40
C GLN A 10 -4.90 6.30 6.07
N GLY A 11 -3.59 6.51 5.93
CA GLY A 11 -3.00 7.82 5.70
C GLY A 11 -2.76 8.16 4.23
N GLU A 12 -3.09 7.27 3.28
CA GLU A 12 -2.71 7.37 1.88
C GLU A 12 -3.85 7.02 0.92
N GLY A 13 -3.74 7.54 -0.30
CA GLY A 13 -4.60 7.15 -1.41
C GLY A 13 -6.09 7.41 -1.22
N LEU A 14 -6.91 6.65 -1.94
CA LEU A 14 -8.37 6.83 -1.97
C LEU A 14 -9.07 6.39 -0.68
N HIS A 15 -8.43 5.55 0.12
CA HIS A 15 -8.97 5.12 1.42
C HIS A 15 -8.53 6.03 2.58
N LEU A 16 -7.94 7.18 2.28
CA LEU A 16 -7.56 8.19 3.28
C LEU A 16 -8.67 8.44 4.29
N GLY A 17 -8.34 8.39 5.58
CA GLY A 17 -9.26 8.60 6.69
C GLY A 17 -10.11 7.38 7.08
N ARG A 18 -10.05 6.28 6.34
CA ARG A 18 -10.71 5.02 6.70
C ARG A 18 -9.91 4.30 7.78
N ARG A 19 -10.61 3.78 8.80
CA ARG A 19 -9.96 2.92 9.77
C ARG A 19 -9.79 1.52 9.21
N GLN A 20 -8.57 0.97 9.32
CA GLN A 20 -8.23 -0.37 8.83
C GLN A 20 -7.49 -1.16 9.89
N ILE A 21 -7.52 -2.49 9.77
CA ILE A 21 -6.62 -3.39 10.48
C ILE A 21 -5.43 -3.62 9.56
N PHE A 22 -4.25 -3.18 9.96
CA PHE A 22 -3.02 -3.35 9.20
C PHE A 22 -2.32 -4.64 9.60
N ILE A 23 -2.02 -5.48 8.62
CA ILE A 23 -1.18 -6.67 8.76
C ILE A 23 0.05 -6.40 7.90
N ARG A 24 1.17 -6.08 8.55
CA ARG A 24 2.42 -5.75 7.89
C ARG A 24 3.31 -6.98 7.78
N PHE A 25 3.67 -7.35 6.55
CA PHE A 25 4.51 -8.49 6.24
C PHE A 25 5.98 -8.12 6.16
N ALA A 26 6.84 -9.07 6.55
CA ALA A 26 8.29 -8.99 6.35
C ALA A 26 8.66 -9.22 4.89
N ASP A 27 9.91 -8.89 4.57
CA ASP A 27 10.56 -9.02 3.26
C ASP A 27 10.06 -8.01 2.22
N CYS A 28 10.96 -7.68 1.32
CA CYS A 28 10.68 -6.92 0.11
C CYS A 28 11.66 -7.34 -0.98
N ASN A 29 11.19 -7.37 -2.21
CA ASN A 29 12.03 -7.64 -3.38
C ASN A 29 12.70 -6.39 -3.96
N LEU A 30 12.44 -5.21 -3.39
CA LEU A 30 13.07 -3.93 -3.73
C LEU A 30 13.83 -3.34 -2.53
N ALA A 31 14.80 -2.46 -2.82
CA ALA A 31 15.58 -1.72 -1.83
C ALA A 31 15.47 -0.21 -2.11
N CYS A 32 14.30 0.37 -1.90
CA CYS A 32 14.03 1.77 -2.20
C CYS A 32 14.74 2.70 -1.21
N ALA A 33 15.37 3.77 -1.72
CA ALA A 33 16.13 4.73 -0.90
C ALA A 33 15.26 5.51 0.12
N TYR A 34 13.96 5.65 -0.13
CA TYR A 34 13.02 6.36 0.75
C TYR A 34 12.22 5.44 1.67
N CYS A 35 12.55 4.14 1.73
CA CYS A 35 11.79 3.19 2.50
C CYS A 35 11.83 3.54 3.99
N ASP A 36 10.67 3.73 4.59
CA ASP A 36 10.47 4.06 6.01
C ASP A 36 10.02 2.83 6.83
N THR A 37 9.84 1.69 6.17
CA THR A 37 9.36 0.46 6.81
C THR A 37 10.52 -0.46 7.18
N GLU A 38 10.58 -0.84 8.44
CA GLU A 38 11.41 -1.95 8.89
C GLU A 38 10.68 -3.27 8.61
N PHE A 39 11.21 -4.11 7.73
CA PHE A 39 10.57 -5.36 7.30
C PHE A 39 11.44 -6.60 7.53
N PHE A 40 12.23 -6.60 8.58
CA PHE A 40 13.09 -7.73 8.93
C PHE A 40 12.28 -8.89 9.53
N ARG A 41 12.71 -10.10 9.20
CA ARG A 41 12.15 -11.31 9.82
C ARG A 41 12.59 -11.41 11.28
N ALA A 42 11.61 -11.57 12.17
CA ALA A 42 11.84 -11.80 13.59
C ALA A 42 11.01 -12.99 14.09
N SER A 43 11.46 -13.64 15.14
CA SER A 43 10.73 -14.74 15.79
C SER A 43 9.50 -14.27 16.58
N LEU A 44 9.49 -12.99 16.95
CA LEU A 44 8.39 -12.32 17.63
C LEU A 44 8.03 -11.04 16.85
N PHE A 45 6.77 -10.64 16.90
CA PHE A 45 6.31 -9.37 16.32
C PHE A 45 5.26 -8.71 17.23
N PRO A 46 5.21 -7.36 17.30
CA PRO A 46 4.21 -6.65 18.07
C PRO A 46 2.82 -6.77 17.43
N CYS A 47 1.84 -7.12 18.25
CA CYS A 47 0.42 -7.07 17.91
C CYS A 47 -0.30 -6.21 18.93
N GLU A 48 -1.12 -5.25 18.49
CA GLU A 48 -1.91 -4.44 19.42
C GLU A 48 -2.80 -5.32 20.31
N ILE A 49 -2.84 -5.00 21.60
CA ILE A 49 -3.64 -5.77 22.59
C ILE A 49 -5.14 -5.59 22.34
N ARG A 50 -5.53 -4.38 21.92
CA ARG A 50 -6.91 -4.00 21.54
C ARG A 50 -6.83 -2.98 20.40
N PRO A 51 -7.75 -3.01 19.44
CA PRO A 51 -7.65 -2.18 18.24
C PRO A 51 -7.61 -0.68 18.57
N GLY A 52 -6.51 -0.03 18.16
CA GLY A 52 -6.27 1.41 18.33
C GLY A 52 -5.90 1.85 19.73
N CYS A 53 -5.44 0.95 20.60
CA CYS A 53 -5.04 1.31 21.97
C CYS A 53 -3.59 1.83 22.07
N GLY A 54 -2.76 1.62 21.05
CA GLY A 54 -1.34 2.02 21.02
C GLY A 54 -0.42 1.19 21.92
N PHE A 55 -0.91 0.09 22.51
CA PHE A 55 -0.12 -0.84 23.30
C PHE A 55 -0.12 -2.21 22.65
N SER A 56 1.07 -2.81 22.51
CA SER A 56 1.24 -4.11 21.86
C SER A 56 1.73 -5.19 22.83
N THR A 57 1.48 -6.43 22.46
CA THR A 57 2.09 -7.63 23.03
C THR A 57 2.81 -8.39 21.92
N ASP A 58 3.80 -9.19 22.27
CA ASP A 58 4.52 -10.00 21.29
C ASP A 58 3.72 -11.25 20.92
N MET A 59 3.66 -11.53 19.62
CA MET A 59 3.17 -12.79 19.05
C MET A 59 4.32 -13.54 18.36
N GLU A 60 4.22 -14.85 18.29
CA GLU A 60 5.25 -15.69 17.66
C GLU A 60 5.11 -15.74 16.13
N ASN A 61 6.24 -15.80 15.45
CA ASN A 61 6.37 -16.06 14.01
C ASN A 61 7.00 -17.44 13.74
N PRO A 62 6.55 -18.17 12.71
CA PRO A 62 5.42 -17.85 11.84
C PRO A 62 4.07 -18.04 12.53
N VAL A 63 3.18 -17.07 12.38
CA VAL A 63 1.84 -17.16 12.94
C VAL A 63 0.90 -17.92 11.97
N PRO A 64 0.04 -18.82 12.46
CA PRO A 64 -0.96 -19.49 11.64
C PRO A 64 -2.09 -18.55 11.21
N GLY A 65 -2.62 -18.71 10.00
CA GLY A 65 -3.69 -17.85 9.48
C GLY A 65 -4.97 -17.85 10.31
N TYR A 66 -5.31 -18.98 10.97
CA TYR A 66 -6.50 -19.06 11.82
C TYR A 66 -6.39 -18.17 13.08
N GLU A 67 -5.19 -18.01 13.66
CA GLU A 67 -4.97 -17.10 14.79
C GLU A 67 -5.19 -15.65 14.39
N ILE A 68 -4.75 -15.27 13.17
CA ILE A 68 -5.00 -13.94 12.61
C ILE A 68 -6.50 -13.73 12.37
N ALA A 69 -7.20 -14.73 11.82
CA ALA A 69 -8.65 -14.65 11.60
C ALA A 69 -9.42 -14.52 12.92
N GLU A 70 -9.03 -15.23 13.97
CA GLU A 70 -9.61 -15.11 15.31
C GLU A 70 -9.37 -13.70 15.90
N LEU A 71 -8.14 -13.18 15.79
CA LEU A 71 -7.78 -11.82 16.24
C LEU A 71 -8.66 -10.77 15.54
N VAL A 72 -8.71 -10.80 14.21
CA VAL A 72 -9.49 -9.85 13.38
C VAL A 72 -10.98 -9.95 13.69
N THR A 73 -11.51 -11.16 13.85
CA THR A 73 -12.90 -11.39 14.26
C THR A 73 -13.18 -10.77 15.62
N GLY A 74 -12.27 -10.95 16.60
CA GLY A 74 -12.37 -10.34 17.92
C GLY A 74 -12.41 -8.81 17.84
N TRP A 75 -11.49 -8.22 17.12
CA TRP A 75 -11.41 -6.76 16.95
C TRP A 75 -12.63 -6.17 16.22
N ASN A 76 -13.15 -6.87 15.20
CA ASN A 76 -14.36 -6.43 14.50
C ASN A 76 -15.61 -6.52 15.38
N ARG A 77 -15.67 -7.52 16.28
CA ARG A 77 -16.73 -7.65 17.28
C ARG A 77 -16.63 -6.56 18.37
N ASP A 78 -15.42 -6.21 18.80
CA ASP A 78 -15.19 -5.20 19.85
C ASP A 78 -15.49 -3.78 19.36
N LEU A 79 -15.31 -3.52 18.06
CA LEU A 79 -15.58 -2.24 17.40
C LEU A 79 -16.46 -2.44 16.15
N PRO A 80 -17.75 -2.77 16.30
CA PRO A 80 -18.62 -3.09 15.17
C PRO A 80 -18.75 -1.93 14.18
N GLY A 81 -18.45 -2.19 12.90
CA GLY A 81 -18.55 -1.21 11.82
C GLY A 81 -17.50 -0.10 11.83
N ALA A 82 -16.51 -0.15 12.74
CA ALA A 82 -15.44 0.83 12.77
C ALA A 82 -14.37 0.56 11.71
N HIS A 83 -14.03 -0.71 11.46
CA HIS A 83 -13.03 -1.09 10.48
C HIS A 83 -13.65 -1.18 9.09
N HIS A 84 -13.04 -0.49 8.13
CA HIS A 84 -13.45 -0.50 6.73
C HIS A 84 -12.95 -1.76 6.01
N SER A 85 -11.73 -2.17 6.28
CA SER A 85 -11.04 -3.28 5.60
C SER A 85 -9.82 -3.74 6.38
N ILE A 86 -9.25 -4.88 5.96
CA ILE A 86 -7.92 -5.33 6.38
C ILE A 86 -6.93 -4.85 5.33
N SER A 87 -5.93 -4.07 5.73
CA SER A 87 -4.81 -3.67 4.87
C SER A 87 -3.69 -4.71 4.96
N ILE A 88 -3.44 -5.38 3.85
CA ILE A 88 -2.32 -6.30 3.65
C ILE A 88 -1.18 -5.50 3.06
N THR A 89 -0.18 -5.21 3.86
CA THR A 89 0.92 -4.28 3.55
C THR A 89 2.27 -4.83 4.03
N GLY A 90 3.32 -4.03 4.05
CA GLY A 90 4.62 -4.41 4.60
C GLY A 90 5.79 -3.90 3.80
N GLY A 91 6.83 -4.72 3.67
CA GLY A 91 7.83 -4.53 2.63
C GLY A 91 7.19 -4.75 1.26
N GLU A 92 7.01 -6.03 0.89
CA GLU A 92 6.15 -6.42 -0.23
C GLU A 92 5.37 -7.68 0.17
N PRO A 93 4.06 -7.58 0.44
CA PRO A 93 3.28 -8.71 0.93
C PRO A 93 3.21 -9.86 -0.08
N LEU A 94 3.28 -9.59 -1.38
CA LEU A 94 3.27 -10.63 -2.42
C LEU A 94 4.54 -11.49 -2.45
N CYS A 95 5.61 -11.12 -1.75
CA CYS A 95 6.74 -12.03 -1.47
C CYS A 95 6.30 -13.25 -0.64
N GLN A 96 5.14 -13.17 0.01
CA GLN A 96 4.56 -14.25 0.83
C GLN A 96 3.20 -14.73 0.28
N ALA A 97 3.04 -14.76 -1.05
CA ALA A 97 1.80 -15.12 -1.73
C ALA A 97 1.24 -16.48 -1.31
N ASP A 98 2.09 -17.46 -1.03
CA ASP A 98 1.67 -18.79 -0.55
C ASP A 98 0.93 -18.71 0.80
N ALA A 99 1.41 -17.89 1.72
CA ALA A 99 0.73 -17.65 3.00
C ALA A 99 -0.58 -16.87 2.78
N LEU A 100 -0.56 -15.85 1.93
CA LEU A 100 -1.73 -15.05 1.59
C LEU A 100 -2.83 -15.91 0.94
N ALA A 101 -2.48 -16.86 0.07
CA ALA A 101 -3.44 -17.76 -0.55
C ALA A 101 -4.22 -18.62 0.47
N VAL A 102 -3.59 -18.90 1.62
CA VAL A 102 -4.27 -19.62 2.73
C VAL A 102 -5.06 -18.68 3.63
N TRP A 103 -4.57 -17.46 3.87
CA TRP A 103 -5.16 -16.53 4.84
C TRP A 103 -6.32 -15.72 4.27
N LEU A 104 -6.19 -15.21 3.04
CA LEU A 104 -7.16 -14.27 2.47
C LEU A 104 -8.58 -14.82 2.40
N PRO A 105 -8.84 -16.11 2.03
CA PRO A 105 -10.20 -16.62 2.00
C PRO A 105 -10.93 -16.59 3.37
N GLU A 106 -10.19 -16.72 4.48
CA GLU A 106 -10.77 -16.62 5.82
C GLU A 106 -10.91 -15.17 6.29
N LEU A 107 -9.94 -14.32 5.99
CA LEU A 107 -9.97 -12.90 6.33
C LEU A 107 -11.05 -12.15 5.55
N HIS A 108 -11.22 -12.45 4.27
CA HIS A 108 -12.22 -11.82 3.39
C HIS A 108 -13.67 -12.09 3.85
N LYS A 109 -13.92 -13.20 4.54
CA LYS A 109 -15.24 -13.46 5.17
C LYS A 109 -15.57 -12.51 6.31
N ILE A 110 -14.56 -11.84 6.89
CA ILE A 110 -14.70 -10.98 8.07
C ILE A 110 -14.81 -9.52 7.64
N LEU A 111 -13.88 -9.06 6.79
CA LEU A 111 -13.79 -7.68 6.29
C LEU A 111 -13.23 -7.68 4.87
N PRO A 112 -13.54 -6.65 4.05
CA PRO A 112 -12.91 -6.45 2.75
C PRO A 112 -11.39 -6.40 2.85
N ILE A 113 -10.71 -6.85 1.79
CA ILE A 113 -9.24 -6.89 1.71
C ILE A 113 -8.72 -5.73 0.87
N HIS A 114 -7.83 -4.94 1.43
CA HIS A 114 -7.06 -3.90 0.75
C HIS A 114 -5.61 -4.36 0.63
N LEU A 115 -5.11 -4.56 -0.59
CA LEU A 115 -3.71 -4.88 -0.86
C LEU A 115 -2.93 -3.61 -1.17
N GLU A 116 -1.84 -3.36 -0.42
CA GLU A 116 -0.83 -2.35 -0.72
C GLU A 116 0.44 -3.04 -1.21
N THR A 117 0.87 -2.74 -2.44
CA THR A 117 1.95 -3.48 -3.12
C THR A 117 2.79 -2.58 -3.99
N ASN A 118 4.05 -2.93 -4.16
CA ASN A 118 4.96 -2.25 -5.08
C ASN A 118 4.71 -2.56 -6.57
N GLY A 119 3.77 -3.46 -6.87
CA GLY A 119 3.33 -3.75 -8.24
C GLY A 119 4.36 -4.45 -9.13
N THR A 120 5.28 -5.22 -8.57
CA THR A 120 6.35 -5.89 -9.34
C THR A 120 6.23 -7.40 -9.42
N LEU A 121 5.21 -8.00 -8.79
CA LEU A 121 5.02 -9.44 -8.70
C LEU A 121 3.67 -9.89 -9.31
N PRO A 122 3.46 -9.74 -10.64
CA PRO A 122 2.17 -10.05 -11.28
C PRO A 122 1.78 -11.52 -11.16
N GLU A 123 2.74 -12.46 -11.18
CA GLU A 123 2.45 -13.88 -11.04
C GLU A 123 1.93 -14.23 -9.64
N ALA A 124 2.43 -13.55 -8.62
CA ALA A 124 1.99 -13.72 -7.24
C ALA A 124 0.59 -13.13 -6.99
N LEU A 125 0.21 -12.06 -7.72
CA LEU A 125 -1.12 -11.46 -7.63
C LEU A 125 -2.21 -12.36 -8.21
N THR A 126 -1.94 -13.02 -9.34
CA THR A 126 -2.93 -13.75 -10.13
C THR A 126 -3.82 -14.70 -9.31
N PRO A 127 -3.28 -15.59 -8.46
CA PRO A 127 -4.11 -16.51 -7.67
C PRO A 127 -4.88 -15.84 -6.53
N LEU A 128 -4.58 -14.60 -6.18
CA LEU A 128 -5.14 -13.88 -5.04
C LEU A 128 -6.23 -12.88 -5.43
N LEU A 129 -6.38 -12.55 -6.71
CA LEU A 129 -7.28 -11.49 -7.20
C LEU A 129 -8.73 -11.65 -6.74
N GLY A 130 -9.23 -12.88 -6.65
CA GLY A 130 -10.61 -13.16 -6.22
C GLY A 130 -10.89 -12.86 -4.74
N GLU A 131 -9.86 -12.67 -3.94
CA GLU A 131 -9.94 -12.41 -2.50
C GLU A 131 -9.56 -10.96 -2.14
N ILE A 132 -9.33 -10.08 -3.13
CA ILE A 132 -8.89 -8.71 -2.93
C ILE A 132 -9.94 -7.74 -3.47
N ASP A 133 -10.46 -6.87 -2.60
CA ASP A 133 -11.51 -5.90 -2.94
C ASP A 133 -10.95 -4.58 -3.47
N PHE A 134 -9.72 -4.21 -3.07
CA PHE A 134 -9.07 -2.99 -3.50
C PHE A 134 -7.55 -3.13 -3.55
N ILE A 135 -6.92 -2.62 -4.61
CA ILE A 135 -5.47 -2.66 -4.79
C ILE A 135 -4.91 -1.23 -4.83
N SER A 136 -3.98 -0.93 -3.93
CA SER A 136 -3.11 0.25 -4.00
C SER A 136 -1.77 -0.17 -4.59
N MET A 137 -1.56 0.10 -5.87
CA MET A 137 -0.32 -0.18 -6.57
C MET A 137 0.61 1.01 -6.48
N ASP A 138 1.79 0.83 -5.89
CA ASP A 138 2.82 1.84 -5.79
C ASP A 138 3.78 1.75 -7.00
N PHE A 139 3.60 2.64 -7.98
CA PHE A 139 4.44 2.68 -9.18
C PHE A 139 5.80 3.32 -8.86
N LYS A 140 6.86 2.54 -8.95
CA LYS A 140 8.18 2.90 -8.43
C LYS A 140 9.01 3.69 -9.45
N LEU A 141 9.14 5.02 -9.22
CA LEU A 141 9.96 5.92 -10.03
C LEU A 141 11.44 5.84 -9.61
N ALA A 142 12.34 5.78 -10.59
CA ALA A 142 13.78 5.67 -10.34
C ALA A 142 14.35 6.85 -9.57
N SER A 143 13.84 8.08 -9.83
CA SER A 143 14.30 9.31 -9.16
C SER A 143 14.13 9.30 -7.63
N VAL A 144 13.13 8.57 -7.13
CA VAL A 144 12.82 8.52 -5.69
C VAL A 144 13.33 7.24 -5.07
N THR A 145 13.20 6.11 -5.78
CA THR A 145 13.58 4.79 -5.26
C THR A 145 15.10 4.56 -5.29
N GLY A 146 15.81 5.20 -6.21
CA GLY A 146 17.24 4.93 -6.46
C GLY A 146 17.49 3.61 -7.20
N VAL A 147 16.43 2.88 -7.58
CA VAL A 147 16.51 1.67 -8.42
C VAL A 147 15.82 1.90 -9.76
N PRO A 148 16.22 1.20 -10.83
CA PRO A 148 15.56 1.33 -12.13
C PRO A 148 14.05 1.05 -12.02
N THR A 149 13.22 1.88 -12.70
CA THR A 149 11.77 1.65 -12.75
C THR A 149 11.45 0.32 -13.43
N PRO A 150 10.73 -0.61 -12.79
CA PRO A 150 10.43 -1.94 -13.34
C PRO A 150 9.23 -1.89 -14.30
N TRP A 151 9.43 -1.29 -15.48
CA TRP A 151 8.37 -0.98 -16.45
C TRP A 151 7.55 -2.21 -16.87
N GLU A 152 8.22 -3.32 -17.21
CA GLU A 152 7.55 -4.53 -17.70
C GLU A 152 6.74 -5.24 -16.61
N GLU A 153 7.28 -5.31 -15.40
CA GLU A 153 6.58 -5.86 -14.25
C GLU A 153 5.36 -5.01 -13.92
N HIS A 154 5.52 -3.68 -13.87
CA HIS A 154 4.43 -2.74 -13.63
C HIS A 154 3.33 -2.82 -14.70
N LYS A 155 3.71 -3.03 -15.99
CA LYS A 155 2.74 -3.19 -17.08
C LYS A 155 1.86 -4.41 -16.87
N ARG A 156 2.49 -5.54 -16.61
CA ARG A 156 1.81 -6.82 -16.41
C ARG A 156 0.97 -6.79 -15.14
N PHE A 157 1.51 -6.20 -14.07
CA PHE A 157 0.82 -6.06 -12.80
C PHE A 157 -0.42 -5.16 -12.92
N LEU A 158 -0.28 -3.97 -13.50
CA LEU A 158 -1.36 -3.01 -13.68
C LEU A 158 -2.49 -3.56 -14.56
N ALA A 159 -2.14 -4.28 -15.63
CA ALA A 159 -3.12 -4.94 -16.49
C ALA A 159 -3.97 -6.00 -15.75
N LEU A 160 -3.40 -6.66 -14.73
CA LEU A 160 -4.13 -7.56 -13.84
C LEU A 160 -4.93 -6.78 -12.80
N ALA A 161 -4.30 -5.83 -12.11
CA ALA A 161 -4.90 -5.06 -11.02
C ALA A 161 -6.13 -4.24 -11.50
N ALA A 162 -6.08 -3.71 -12.73
CA ALA A 162 -7.17 -2.93 -13.33
C ALA A 162 -8.45 -3.76 -13.62
N GLN A 163 -8.42 -5.07 -13.42
CA GLN A 163 -9.63 -5.93 -13.48
C GLN A 163 -10.45 -5.86 -12.19
N SER A 164 -9.90 -5.25 -11.13
CA SER A 164 -10.52 -5.02 -9.82
C SER A 164 -10.45 -3.54 -9.46
N PRO A 165 -11.23 -3.07 -8.48
CA PRO A 165 -11.06 -1.72 -7.96
C PRO A 165 -9.61 -1.47 -7.52
N CYS A 166 -8.95 -0.49 -8.14
CA CYS A 166 -7.56 -0.18 -7.81
C CYS A 166 -7.24 1.31 -7.98
N GLN A 167 -6.10 1.70 -7.46
CA GLN A 167 -5.44 2.98 -7.71
C GLN A 167 -3.97 2.77 -8.00
N VAL A 168 -3.36 3.71 -8.71
CA VAL A 168 -1.91 3.79 -8.88
C VAL A 168 -1.38 4.98 -8.10
N LYS A 169 -0.37 4.76 -7.28
CA LYS A 169 0.32 5.79 -6.49
C LYS A 169 1.71 6.02 -7.07
N LEU A 170 2.03 7.27 -7.36
CA LEU A 170 3.34 7.76 -7.79
C LEU A 170 3.93 8.59 -6.66
N VAL A 171 4.96 8.10 -5.98
CA VAL A 171 5.71 8.92 -5.05
C VAL A 171 6.60 9.87 -5.86
N VAL A 172 6.49 11.16 -5.61
CA VAL A 172 7.24 12.23 -6.30
C VAL A 172 8.07 13.03 -5.30
N GLY A 173 9.28 13.36 -5.67
CA GLY A 173 10.23 14.07 -4.81
C GLY A 173 10.96 15.19 -5.54
N PRO A 174 11.88 15.91 -4.88
CA PRO A 174 12.67 17.00 -5.48
C PRO A 174 13.45 16.58 -6.73
N GLN A 175 13.84 15.31 -6.82
CA GLN A 175 14.61 14.74 -7.92
C GLN A 175 13.73 14.31 -9.11
N THR A 176 12.40 14.21 -8.91
CA THR A 176 11.49 13.76 -9.97
C THR A 176 11.38 14.83 -11.05
N SER A 177 11.86 14.51 -12.25
CA SER A 177 11.72 15.39 -13.41
C SER A 177 10.30 15.33 -13.99
N PHE A 178 9.89 16.37 -14.72
CA PHE A 178 8.62 16.34 -15.44
C PHE A 178 8.62 15.26 -16.53
N ASP A 179 9.75 15.03 -17.18
CA ASP A 179 9.85 14.02 -18.24
C ASP A 179 9.63 12.61 -17.68
N GLU A 180 10.22 12.28 -16.52
CA GLU A 180 10.00 11.01 -15.83
C GLU A 180 8.53 10.85 -15.39
N LEU A 181 7.97 11.89 -14.77
CA LEU A 181 6.56 11.91 -14.39
C LEU A 181 5.65 11.66 -15.60
N LEU A 182 5.84 12.42 -16.69
CA LEU A 182 5.02 12.32 -17.88
C LEU A 182 5.18 10.97 -18.59
N ALA A 183 6.38 10.38 -18.56
CA ALA A 183 6.61 9.04 -19.07
C ALA A 183 5.77 8.01 -18.29
N ALA A 184 5.79 8.07 -16.94
CA ALA A 184 4.98 7.19 -16.10
C ALA A 184 3.48 7.42 -16.28
N VAL A 185 3.02 8.68 -16.35
CA VAL A 185 1.60 9.01 -16.56
C VAL A 185 1.09 8.48 -17.90
N ARG A 186 1.85 8.66 -18.99
CA ARG A 186 1.48 8.10 -20.31
C ARG A 186 1.41 6.59 -20.27
N PHE A 187 2.41 5.97 -19.68
CA PHE A 187 2.47 4.51 -19.53
C PHE A 187 1.26 3.96 -18.76
N ILE A 188 0.92 4.55 -17.63
CA ILE A 188 -0.25 4.13 -16.82
C ILE A 188 -1.55 4.36 -17.61
N HIS A 189 -1.66 5.50 -18.30
CA HIS A 189 -2.83 5.81 -19.12
C HIS A 189 -3.03 4.81 -20.27
N GLU A 190 -1.95 4.38 -20.92
CA GLU A 190 -1.99 3.38 -21.99
C GLU A 190 -2.47 2.01 -21.51
N VAL A 191 -2.09 1.63 -20.28
CA VAL A 191 -2.44 0.31 -19.71
C VAL A 191 -3.83 0.34 -19.05
N ALA A 192 -4.15 1.40 -18.31
CA ALA A 192 -5.35 1.51 -17.48
C ALA A 192 -5.86 2.97 -17.44
N PRO A 193 -6.53 3.46 -18.48
CA PRO A 193 -6.92 4.87 -18.63
C PRO A 193 -7.91 5.38 -17.58
N ASP A 194 -8.66 4.51 -16.94
CA ASP A 194 -9.70 4.87 -15.97
C ASP A 194 -9.27 4.68 -14.49
N VAL A 195 -8.05 4.16 -14.25
CA VAL A 195 -7.57 3.93 -12.88
C VAL A 195 -7.18 5.25 -12.22
N PRO A 196 -7.72 5.62 -11.04
CA PRO A 196 -7.29 6.82 -10.32
C PRO A 196 -5.80 6.82 -10.03
N MET A 197 -5.14 7.96 -10.26
CA MET A 197 -3.71 8.14 -10.05
C MET A 197 -3.46 9.16 -8.95
N ILE A 198 -2.62 8.76 -7.99
CA ILE A 198 -2.26 9.58 -6.83
C ILE A 198 -0.82 10.04 -6.98
N LEU A 199 -0.61 11.35 -7.07
CA LEU A 199 0.70 11.96 -6.88
C LEU A 199 0.91 12.15 -5.38
N GLN A 200 1.78 11.34 -4.80
CA GLN A 200 2.11 11.42 -3.38
C GLN A 200 3.45 12.11 -3.22
N PRO A 201 3.49 13.36 -2.71
CA PRO A 201 4.78 13.98 -2.42
C PRO A 201 5.51 13.22 -1.33
N GLN A 202 6.79 12.96 -1.54
CA GLN A 202 7.66 12.33 -0.54
C GLN A 202 7.66 13.14 0.75
N THR A 203 7.55 12.46 1.89
CA THR A 203 7.71 13.07 3.22
C THR A 203 9.16 12.90 3.68
N ILE A 204 9.82 14.00 4.01
CA ILE A 204 11.19 14.04 4.55
C ILE A 204 11.12 14.80 5.88
N GLU A 205 11.64 14.23 6.96
CA GLU A 205 11.63 14.84 8.30
C GLU A 205 10.24 15.37 8.70
N HIS A 206 9.20 14.54 8.50
CA HIS A 206 7.78 14.85 8.76
C HIS A 206 7.21 16.04 7.96
N ARG A 207 7.83 16.41 6.85
CA ARG A 207 7.38 17.49 5.97
C ARG A 207 7.27 17.01 4.54
N VAL A 208 6.28 17.55 3.84
CA VAL A 208 6.17 17.38 2.39
C VAL A 208 7.39 18.00 1.71
N SER A 209 8.10 17.22 0.88
CA SER A 209 9.38 17.60 0.27
C SER A 209 9.25 18.55 -0.92
N LEU A 210 8.05 18.76 -1.43
CA LEU A 210 7.73 19.63 -2.55
C LEU A 210 6.83 20.78 -2.11
N ASP A 211 7.05 21.97 -2.65
CA ASP A 211 6.14 23.10 -2.44
C ASP A 211 4.84 22.95 -3.27
N ALA A 212 3.82 23.71 -2.89
CA ALA A 212 2.51 23.65 -3.52
C ALA A 212 2.53 24.03 -5.01
N HIS A 213 3.40 24.97 -5.40
CA HIS A 213 3.51 25.41 -6.81
C HIS A 213 4.02 24.26 -7.69
N ARG A 214 5.07 23.58 -7.25
CA ARG A 214 5.62 22.40 -7.95
C ARG A 214 4.61 21.27 -8.07
N LEU A 215 3.85 21.00 -7.00
CA LEU A 215 2.81 19.98 -7.00
C LEU A 215 1.65 20.31 -7.94
N LEU A 216 1.21 21.59 -7.98
CA LEU A 216 0.17 22.05 -8.91
C LEU A 216 0.62 21.93 -10.36
N GLU A 217 1.88 22.27 -10.66
CA GLU A 217 2.46 22.12 -11.98
C GLU A 217 2.53 20.65 -12.42
N MET A 218 3.02 19.76 -11.56
CA MET A 218 3.02 18.30 -11.80
C MET A 218 1.62 17.77 -12.06
N GLN A 219 0.64 18.15 -11.23
CA GLN A 219 -0.75 17.75 -11.38
C GLN A 219 -1.34 18.25 -12.69
N ALA A 220 -1.14 19.50 -13.05
CA ALA A 220 -1.66 20.08 -14.30
C ALA A 220 -1.12 19.36 -15.53
N LEU A 221 0.20 19.08 -15.57
CA LEU A 221 0.84 18.34 -16.65
C LEU A 221 0.31 16.89 -16.75
N ALA A 222 0.17 16.21 -15.62
CA ALA A 222 -0.36 14.86 -15.57
C ALA A 222 -1.85 14.81 -15.99
N ALA A 223 -2.66 15.77 -15.54
CA ALA A 223 -4.09 15.85 -15.85
C ALA A 223 -4.38 16.14 -17.34
N ALA A 224 -3.42 16.68 -18.07
CA ALA A 224 -3.53 16.83 -19.54
C ALA A 224 -3.49 15.47 -20.28
N ILE A 225 -3.06 14.38 -19.60
CA ILE A 225 -2.93 13.05 -20.19
C ILE A 225 -3.93 12.08 -19.56
N HIS A 226 -4.08 12.14 -18.23
CA HIS A 226 -4.88 11.19 -17.46
C HIS A 226 -5.94 11.92 -16.61
N ARG A 227 -7.20 11.42 -16.59
CA ARG A 227 -8.36 12.21 -16.09
C ARG A 227 -8.41 12.36 -14.57
N ASP A 228 -8.19 11.29 -13.82
CA ASP A 228 -8.32 11.30 -12.35
C ASP A 228 -6.94 11.33 -11.68
N ILE A 229 -6.40 12.56 -11.56
CA ILE A 229 -5.12 12.82 -10.89
C ILE A 229 -5.38 13.57 -9.59
N ARG A 230 -4.93 13.01 -8.47
CA ARG A 230 -5.06 13.62 -7.14
C ARG A 230 -3.69 13.78 -6.51
N VAL A 231 -3.49 14.89 -5.79
CA VAL A 231 -2.32 15.09 -4.93
C VAL A 231 -2.74 14.76 -3.49
N ILE A 232 -2.19 13.69 -2.93
CA ILE A 232 -2.50 13.24 -1.58
C ILE A 232 -1.18 12.96 -0.84
N PRO A 233 -0.82 13.76 0.20
CA PRO A 233 0.35 13.48 1.03
C PRO A 233 0.09 12.34 2.00
N GLN A 234 1.14 11.88 2.68
CA GLN A 234 1.05 10.90 3.78
C GLN A 234 0.45 11.57 5.03
N VAL A 235 -0.86 11.44 5.22
CA VAL A 235 -1.60 12.16 6.28
C VAL A 235 -1.38 11.54 7.66
N HIS A 236 -1.04 10.24 7.75
CA HIS A 236 -0.72 9.60 9.04
C HIS A 236 0.42 10.30 9.78
N HIS A 237 1.41 10.87 9.08
CA HIS A 237 2.45 11.70 9.71
C HIS A 237 1.91 12.95 10.41
N PHE A 238 0.84 13.57 9.91
CA PHE A 238 0.21 14.74 10.55
C PHE A 238 -0.68 14.36 11.74
N LEU A 239 -1.20 13.14 11.73
CA LEU A 239 -2.04 12.61 12.81
C LEU A 239 -1.22 11.93 13.90
N ASN A 240 0.09 11.76 13.73
CA ASN A 240 0.94 10.90 14.55
C ASN A 240 0.34 9.49 14.71
N ALA A 241 -0.31 9.01 13.64
CA ALA A 241 -0.88 7.66 13.58
C ALA A 241 0.19 6.66 13.14
N PRO A 242 0.21 5.43 13.68
CA PRO A 242 1.13 4.38 13.25
C PRO A 242 0.91 3.97 11.81
#